data_779a71ecf15af69bc51c41bba68a78ca
#
_entry.id   779a71ecf15af69bc51c41bba68a78ca
#
_cell.length_a   1.000
_cell.length_b   1.000
_cell.length_c   1.000
_cell.angle_alpha   90.00
_cell.angle_beta   90.00
_cell.angle_gamma   90.00
#
_symmetry.space_group_name_H-M   'P 1'
#
loop_
_entity.id
_entity.type
_entity.pdbx_description
1 polymer ?
#
loop_
_entity_poly.entity_id
_entity_poly.type
_entity_poly.pdbx_seq_one_letter_code
_entity_poly.pdbx_strand_id
1 'polypeptide(L)'
;GDSAETLSLLWPEVRDRLAPIKCDLPTTATTQPLHWWMTTLLPHISSLQGEEQADAVLALWQRLPEDQHFIVNKLLTGGFRVGVSTGLISRSVAQAFELEESLIVQRLMGGFDPSADAFHRLTALADAQEQRNRGTPYPFFLASPLEPDRLREDPPEHWQLEWKWDGIRGQLIHRGTGVYLWSRGEELVNDSFPELVDVGAALPDGSVLDGEIICWAEQDDAPLGFDVLQRRLGRKQVGATLRRECPMRFIAYDLLEDQGRDIRSEPLKQRRQQLDILLKQIDHPEQWRLSASPCWPLGSWQDLDQERESARLRRAEGLMLKRVESPYLAGRKRGHWWKHKLEPMTLDAVLLYAQAGSGRRANLFTDYTFGLWSETEEPQLVTFAKAYSGLNDAEILELDRWIRRNTVQRFGPARSVKAELVFEI
;
A
#
# COMPACT_ATOMS: atom_id res chain seq x y z
N GLY A 1 21.75 13.53 1.31
CA GLY A 1 21.94 13.85 2.72
C GLY A 1 20.61 14.11 3.42
N ASP A 2 20.62 14.05 4.72
CA ASP A 2 19.45 14.38 5.54
C ASP A 2 19.43 15.91 5.78
N SER A 3 18.43 16.60 5.26
CA SER A 3 18.33 18.07 5.40
C SER A 3 18.18 18.50 6.84
N ALA A 4 17.47 17.73 7.66
CA ALA A 4 17.30 18.04 9.09
C ALA A 4 18.64 17.98 9.84
N GLU A 5 19.46 16.96 9.55
CA GLU A 5 20.81 16.81 10.11
C GLU A 5 21.73 17.95 9.61
N THR A 6 21.74 18.20 8.31
CA THR A 6 22.56 19.26 7.72
C THR A 6 22.26 20.64 8.34
N LEU A 7 20.99 20.98 8.47
CA LEU A 7 20.57 22.25 9.07
C LEU A 7 20.97 22.35 10.54
N SER A 8 20.82 21.25 11.30
CA SER A 8 21.22 21.23 12.72
C SER A 8 22.72 21.40 12.92
N LEU A 9 23.53 20.81 12.03
CA LEU A 9 24.99 20.96 12.06
C LEU A 9 25.47 22.35 11.64
N LEU A 10 24.77 23.02 10.73
CA LEU A 10 25.12 24.36 10.26
C LEU A 10 24.63 25.47 11.20
N TRP A 11 23.63 25.20 12.05
CA TRP A 11 23.02 26.21 12.89
C TRP A 11 24.01 26.97 13.80
N PRO A 12 24.97 26.33 14.50
CA PRO A 12 25.94 27.03 15.32
C PRO A 12 26.79 28.08 14.57
N GLU A 13 27.03 27.84 13.25
CA GLU A 13 27.83 28.73 12.42
C GLU A 13 27.07 29.97 11.93
N VAL A 14 25.75 29.88 11.84
CA VAL A 14 24.91 30.95 11.27
C VAL A 14 24.11 31.74 12.31
N ARG A 15 23.82 31.16 13.48
CA ARG A 15 22.95 31.77 14.50
C ARG A 15 23.42 33.16 14.95
N ASP A 16 24.73 33.32 15.16
CA ASP A 16 25.34 34.57 15.68
C ASP A 16 25.37 35.68 14.62
N ARG A 17 25.05 35.34 13.37
CA ARG A 17 24.93 36.28 12.24
C ARG A 17 23.51 36.76 11.99
N LEU A 18 22.55 36.14 12.64
CA LEU A 18 21.13 36.44 12.45
C LEU A 18 20.61 37.42 13.50
N ALA A 19 19.97 38.49 13.07
CA ALA A 19 19.25 39.37 13.96
C ALA A 19 18.09 38.63 14.65
N PRO A 20 17.68 39.02 15.87
CA PRO A 20 16.51 38.47 16.51
C PRO A 20 15.25 38.70 15.66
N ILE A 21 14.55 37.63 15.37
CA ILE A 21 13.32 37.69 14.56
C ILE A 21 12.13 37.89 15.49
N LYS A 22 11.35 38.94 15.21
CA LYS A 22 10.07 39.20 15.89
C LYS A 22 8.98 38.41 15.18
N CYS A 23 8.50 37.39 15.85
CA CYS A 23 7.41 36.55 15.38
C CYS A 23 6.44 36.27 16.51
N ASP A 24 5.16 36.14 16.19
CA ASP A 24 4.05 35.89 17.14
C ASP A 24 4.02 34.46 17.74
N LEU A 25 5.16 33.77 17.71
CA LEU A 25 5.27 32.48 18.37
C LEU A 25 5.31 32.65 19.90
N PRO A 26 4.56 31.83 20.68
CA PRO A 26 4.59 31.89 22.12
C PRO A 26 6.02 31.75 22.68
N THR A 27 6.41 32.60 23.58
CA THR A 27 7.76 32.55 24.23
C THR A 27 7.97 31.26 25.01
N THR A 28 6.90 30.58 25.42
CA THR A 28 6.89 29.32 26.16
C THR A 28 6.86 28.09 25.24
N ALA A 29 6.98 28.25 23.92
CA ALA A 29 6.86 27.15 22.96
C ALA A 29 7.81 25.98 23.30
N THR A 30 9.05 26.28 23.72
CA THR A 30 10.07 25.26 24.03
C THR A 30 9.79 24.45 25.31
N THR A 31 8.90 24.91 26.19
CA THR A 31 8.51 24.22 27.43
C THR A 31 7.19 23.48 27.33
N GLN A 32 6.52 23.61 26.18
CA GLN A 32 5.24 22.92 25.95
C GLN A 32 5.44 21.42 25.70
N PRO A 33 4.47 20.61 26.12
CA PRO A 33 4.53 19.16 25.87
C PRO A 33 4.37 18.82 24.39
N LEU A 34 4.88 17.64 23.97
CA LEU A 34 4.91 17.23 22.56
C LEU A 34 3.54 17.28 21.87
N HIS A 35 2.45 16.93 22.56
CA HIS A 35 1.12 16.99 21.98
C HIS A 35 0.74 18.41 21.55
N TRP A 36 1.12 19.44 22.32
CA TRP A 36 0.88 20.83 21.95
C TRP A 36 1.66 21.24 20.69
N TRP A 37 2.89 20.72 20.53
CA TRP A 37 3.65 20.91 19.31
C TRP A 37 2.91 20.32 18.10
N MET A 38 2.41 19.10 18.24
CA MET A 38 1.76 18.37 17.14
C MET A 38 0.37 18.95 16.78
N THR A 39 -0.37 19.44 17.77
CA THR A 39 -1.77 19.89 17.56
C THR A 39 -1.91 21.39 17.38
N THR A 40 -0.91 22.18 17.79
CA THR A 40 -1.01 23.65 17.79
C THR A 40 0.11 24.30 17.01
N LEU A 41 1.38 24.09 17.40
CA LEU A 41 2.50 24.83 16.83
C LEU A 41 2.82 24.42 15.39
N LEU A 42 2.98 23.13 15.12
CA LEU A 42 3.33 22.67 13.77
C LEU A 42 2.21 22.92 12.74
N PRO A 43 0.91 22.70 13.05
CA PRO A 43 -0.17 23.11 12.16
C PRO A 43 -0.21 24.63 11.92
N HIS A 44 0.04 25.43 12.95
CA HIS A 44 0.14 26.88 12.79
C HIS A 44 1.27 27.28 11.83
N ILE A 45 2.48 26.79 12.04
CA ILE A 45 3.62 27.07 11.14
C ILE A 45 3.32 26.57 9.71
N SER A 46 2.68 25.41 9.57
CA SER A 46 2.30 24.87 8.26
C SER A 46 1.24 25.68 7.54
N SER A 47 0.42 26.46 8.26
CA SER A 47 -0.60 27.32 7.67
C SER A 47 -0.04 28.64 7.12
N LEU A 48 1.16 29.04 7.57
CA LEU A 48 1.86 30.23 7.11
C LEU A 48 2.49 30.01 5.73
N GLN A 49 2.77 31.09 5.00
CA GLN A 49 3.37 31.00 3.66
C GLN A 49 4.51 32.02 3.50
N GLY A 50 5.45 31.68 2.60
CA GLY A 50 6.53 32.58 2.20
C GLY A 50 7.41 33.06 3.35
N GLU A 51 7.62 34.38 3.47
CA GLU A 51 8.48 34.97 4.48
C GLU A 51 7.97 34.77 5.92
N GLU A 52 6.65 34.81 6.12
CA GLU A 52 6.05 34.59 7.45
C GLU A 52 6.35 33.18 7.99
N GLN A 53 6.28 32.17 7.14
CA GLN A 53 6.63 30.81 7.52
C GLN A 53 8.13 30.67 7.81
N ALA A 54 8.98 31.27 6.99
CA ALA A 54 10.43 31.26 7.18
C ALA A 54 10.82 31.97 8.50
N ASP A 55 10.22 33.12 8.79
CA ASP A 55 10.45 33.87 10.03
C ASP A 55 9.98 33.08 11.26
N ALA A 56 8.84 32.39 11.18
CA ALA A 56 8.35 31.55 12.26
C ALA A 56 9.32 30.39 12.56
N VAL A 57 9.84 29.72 11.53
CA VAL A 57 10.82 28.64 11.68
C VAL A 57 12.14 29.17 12.27
N LEU A 58 12.63 30.29 11.75
CA LEU A 58 13.87 30.91 12.26
C LEU A 58 13.74 31.38 13.71
N ALA A 59 12.61 32.02 14.05
CA ALA A 59 12.32 32.43 15.43
C ALA A 59 12.24 31.24 16.38
N LEU A 60 11.68 30.11 15.91
CA LEU A 60 11.65 28.87 16.66
C LEU A 60 13.07 28.34 16.90
N TRP A 61 13.92 28.29 15.87
CA TRP A 61 15.31 27.84 15.98
C TRP A 61 16.13 28.72 16.94
N GLN A 62 15.93 30.04 16.91
CA GLN A 62 16.63 30.95 17.84
C GLN A 62 16.30 30.70 19.32
N ARG A 63 15.15 30.07 19.60
CA ARG A 63 14.67 29.79 20.97
C ARG A 63 14.96 28.39 21.44
N LEU A 64 15.27 27.46 20.51
CA LEU A 64 15.51 26.06 20.83
C LEU A 64 16.92 25.81 21.34
N PRO A 65 17.10 24.88 22.33
CA PRO A 65 18.39 24.29 22.63
C PRO A 65 18.97 23.56 21.39
N GLU A 66 20.28 23.59 21.23
CA GLU A 66 20.95 23.02 20.05
C GLU A 66 20.67 21.53 19.85
N ASP A 67 20.59 20.77 20.93
CA ASP A 67 20.30 19.33 20.91
C ASP A 67 18.88 18.98 20.42
N GLN A 68 17.96 19.95 20.39
CA GLN A 68 16.59 19.77 19.94
C GLN A 68 16.37 20.11 18.46
N HIS A 69 17.30 20.84 17.83
CA HIS A 69 17.14 21.28 16.43
C HIS A 69 16.92 20.12 15.46
N PHE A 70 17.68 19.05 15.61
CA PHE A 70 17.53 17.87 14.75
C PHE A 70 16.12 17.28 14.82
N ILE A 71 15.59 17.08 16.02
CA ILE A 71 14.26 16.51 16.24
C ILE A 71 13.16 17.43 15.70
N VAL A 72 13.27 18.73 15.98
CA VAL A 72 12.30 19.72 15.50
C VAL A 72 12.31 19.79 13.97
N ASN A 73 13.47 19.77 13.33
CA ASN A 73 13.56 19.73 11.88
C ASN A 73 12.93 18.44 11.29
N LYS A 74 13.05 17.31 11.99
CA LYS A 74 12.35 16.08 11.62
C LYS A 74 10.83 16.20 11.75
N LEU A 75 10.34 16.86 12.79
CA LEU A 75 8.91 17.14 12.95
C LEU A 75 8.39 18.06 11.84
N LEU A 76 9.10 19.15 11.54
CA LEU A 76 8.72 20.09 10.47
C LEU A 76 8.69 19.45 9.09
N THR A 77 9.60 18.55 8.79
CA THR A 77 9.74 17.91 7.47
C THR A 77 8.99 16.60 7.34
N GLY A 78 8.42 16.05 8.43
CA GLY A 78 7.80 14.72 8.46
C GLY A 78 8.76 13.57 8.19
N GLY A 79 10.06 13.82 8.19
CA GLY A 79 11.10 12.91 7.70
C GLY A 79 11.72 11.99 8.73
N PHE A 80 11.00 11.45 9.70
CA PHE A 80 11.56 10.66 10.80
C PHE A 80 12.32 9.42 10.36
N ARG A 81 11.90 8.69 9.34
CA ARG A 81 12.56 7.48 8.81
C ARG A 81 13.10 6.55 9.92
N VAL A 82 12.34 6.37 10.99
CA VAL A 82 12.80 5.61 12.17
C VAL A 82 12.77 4.10 11.97
N GLY A 83 12.31 3.62 10.82
CA GLY A 83 12.27 2.17 10.50
C GLY A 83 11.32 1.37 11.38
N VAL A 84 10.38 2.03 12.06
CA VAL A 84 9.37 1.39 12.89
C VAL A 84 8.13 1.13 12.04
N SER A 85 7.77 -0.16 11.88
CA SER A 85 6.56 -0.54 11.17
C SER A 85 5.32 -0.44 12.08
N THR A 86 4.15 -0.25 11.48
CA THR A 86 2.86 -0.31 12.21
C THR A 86 2.72 -1.61 13.00
N GLY A 87 3.15 -2.75 12.46
CA GLY A 87 3.13 -4.03 13.17
C GLY A 87 4.01 -4.06 14.43
N LEU A 88 5.17 -3.37 14.43
CA LEU A 88 6.01 -3.27 15.62
C LEU A 88 5.34 -2.38 16.67
N ILE A 89 4.73 -1.27 16.26
CA ILE A 89 3.96 -0.38 17.15
C ILE A 89 2.81 -1.15 17.77
N SER A 90 2.01 -1.85 16.95
CA SER A 90 0.85 -2.63 17.42
C SER A 90 1.24 -3.66 18.47
N ARG A 91 2.32 -4.42 18.20
CA ARG A 91 2.84 -5.41 19.14
C ARG A 91 3.32 -4.78 20.44
N SER A 92 4.05 -3.66 20.36
CA SER A 92 4.56 -2.96 21.54
C SER A 92 3.44 -2.41 22.42
N VAL A 93 2.41 -1.82 21.82
CA VAL A 93 1.23 -1.33 22.54
C VAL A 93 0.44 -2.49 23.14
N ALA A 94 0.20 -3.57 22.37
CA ALA A 94 -0.49 -4.75 22.86
C ALA A 94 0.21 -5.36 24.08
N GLN A 95 1.54 -5.49 24.02
CA GLN A 95 2.34 -6.01 25.12
C GLN A 95 2.32 -5.08 26.35
N ALA A 96 2.42 -3.76 26.14
CA ALA A 96 2.46 -2.78 27.24
C ALA A 96 1.14 -2.68 28.00
N PHE A 97 0.01 -2.94 27.33
CA PHE A 97 -1.33 -2.83 27.90
C PHE A 97 -2.04 -4.19 28.08
N GLU A 98 -1.31 -5.29 27.89
CA GLU A 98 -1.83 -6.67 28.02
C GLU A 98 -3.07 -6.93 27.15
N LEU A 99 -3.07 -6.42 25.91
CA LEU A 99 -4.14 -6.53 24.93
C LEU A 99 -3.74 -7.45 23.77
N GLU A 100 -4.75 -7.96 23.05
CA GLU A 100 -4.51 -8.72 21.82
C GLU A 100 -3.91 -7.81 20.71
N GLU A 101 -2.84 -8.25 20.04
CA GLU A 101 -2.19 -7.51 18.94
C GLU A 101 -3.18 -7.19 17.82
N SER A 102 -4.08 -8.13 17.51
CA SER A 102 -5.11 -7.96 16.46
C SER A 102 -6.08 -6.81 16.78
N LEU A 103 -6.39 -6.58 18.05
CA LEU A 103 -7.24 -5.47 18.51
C LEU A 103 -6.54 -4.12 18.27
N ILE A 104 -5.26 -4.02 18.62
CA ILE A 104 -4.48 -2.79 18.41
C ILE A 104 -4.33 -2.50 16.91
N VAL A 105 -4.03 -3.52 16.10
CA VAL A 105 -3.96 -3.38 14.64
C VAL A 105 -5.28 -2.82 14.10
N GLN A 106 -6.41 -3.37 14.51
CA GLN A 106 -7.73 -2.91 14.08
C GLN A 106 -8.03 -1.47 14.51
N ARG A 107 -7.67 -1.07 15.73
CA ARG A 107 -7.89 0.28 16.26
C ARG A 107 -7.01 1.35 15.61
N LEU A 108 -5.86 0.96 15.06
CA LEU A 108 -4.96 1.84 14.32
C LEU A 108 -5.32 1.96 12.84
N MET A 109 -6.18 1.07 12.30
CA MET A 109 -6.63 1.16 10.91
C MET A 109 -7.53 2.38 10.69
N GLY A 110 -7.38 3.02 9.53
CA GLY A 110 -8.16 4.21 9.18
C GLY A 110 -7.63 5.52 9.74
N GLY A 111 -6.42 5.51 10.29
CA GLY A 111 -5.75 6.68 10.85
C GLY A 111 -5.91 6.82 12.37
N PHE A 112 -4.92 7.41 12.99
CA PHE A 112 -4.88 7.67 14.43
C PHE A 112 -4.88 9.18 14.67
N ASP A 113 -5.93 9.68 15.33
CA ASP A 113 -5.95 11.05 15.82
C ASP A 113 -5.03 11.17 17.06
N PRO A 114 -3.97 12.01 17.05
CA PRO A 114 -3.01 12.11 18.14
C PRO A 114 -3.58 12.88 19.34
N SER A 115 -4.70 12.41 19.90
CA SER A 115 -5.34 12.96 21.10
C SER A 115 -5.24 12.01 22.28
N ALA A 116 -5.37 12.54 23.51
CA ALA A 116 -5.41 11.72 24.72
C ALA A 116 -6.59 10.73 24.70
N ASP A 117 -7.73 11.17 24.19
CA ASP A 117 -8.93 10.34 24.07
C ASP A 117 -8.73 9.20 23.07
N ALA A 118 -8.08 9.46 21.93
CA ALA A 118 -7.76 8.42 20.97
C ALA A 118 -6.78 7.40 21.56
N PHE A 119 -5.79 7.84 22.34
CA PHE A 119 -4.88 6.94 23.03
C PHE A 119 -5.59 6.10 24.10
N HIS A 120 -6.49 6.69 24.88
CA HIS A 120 -7.32 5.95 25.84
C HIS A 120 -8.19 4.91 25.13
N ARG A 121 -8.82 5.26 24.01
CA ARG A 121 -9.58 4.29 23.19
C ARG A 121 -8.69 3.18 22.62
N LEU A 122 -7.49 3.53 22.16
CA LEU A 122 -6.53 2.55 21.65
C LEU A 122 -6.17 1.49 22.70
N THR A 123 -6.02 1.91 23.96
CA THR A 123 -5.52 1.09 25.06
C THR A 123 -6.62 0.59 26.00
N ALA A 124 -7.87 0.95 25.78
CA ALA A 124 -9.01 0.47 26.57
C ALA A 124 -9.23 -1.03 26.38
N LEU A 125 -9.83 -1.69 27.40
CA LEU A 125 -10.32 -3.04 27.24
C LEU A 125 -11.39 -3.09 26.14
N ALA A 126 -11.48 -4.21 25.41
CA ALA A 126 -12.36 -4.34 24.27
C ALA A 126 -13.84 -4.17 24.64
N ASP A 127 -14.49 -3.15 24.09
CA ASP A 127 -15.94 -3.06 24.03
C ASP A 127 -16.40 -3.57 22.64
N ALA A 128 -17.02 -4.73 22.63
CA ALA A 128 -17.47 -5.40 21.41
C ALA A 128 -18.50 -4.57 20.61
N GLN A 129 -19.25 -3.68 21.28
CA GLN A 129 -20.27 -2.84 20.64
C GLN A 129 -19.66 -1.65 19.90
N GLU A 130 -18.60 -1.04 20.43
CA GLU A 130 -17.91 0.09 19.80
C GLU A 130 -17.23 -0.27 18.47
N GLN A 131 -16.73 -1.50 18.35
CA GLN A 131 -16.04 -1.96 17.15
C GLN A 131 -16.97 -2.17 15.97
N ARG A 132 -18.21 -2.59 16.20
CA ARG A 132 -19.20 -2.87 15.16
C ARG A 132 -19.73 -1.61 14.47
N ASN A 133 -19.76 -0.48 15.18
CA ASN A 133 -20.40 0.74 14.67
C ASN A 133 -19.46 1.67 13.85
N ARG A 134 -18.16 1.35 13.71
CA ARG A 134 -17.19 2.31 13.17
C ARG A 134 -16.87 2.17 11.68
N GLY A 135 -17.43 1.19 10.97
CA GLY A 135 -17.08 0.99 9.55
C GLY A 135 -15.60 0.70 9.30
N THR A 136 -14.82 0.37 10.34
CA THR A 136 -13.41 0.01 10.23
C THR A 136 -13.24 -1.41 9.70
N PRO A 137 -12.26 -1.65 8.81
CA PRO A 137 -12.01 -2.96 8.25
C PRO A 137 -11.38 -3.91 9.29
N TYR A 138 -11.45 -5.19 9.03
CA TYR A 138 -10.66 -6.20 9.74
C TYR A 138 -9.22 -6.22 9.22
N PRO A 139 -8.23 -6.58 10.07
CA PRO A 139 -6.87 -6.78 9.61
C PRO A 139 -6.80 -7.81 8.49
N PHE A 140 -6.15 -7.47 7.38
CA PHE A 140 -6.08 -8.34 6.21
C PHE A 140 -5.24 -9.59 6.43
N PHE A 141 -5.76 -10.73 6.01
CA PHE A 141 -4.99 -11.98 5.96
C PHE A 141 -4.15 -12.04 4.69
N LEU A 142 -2.84 -12.25 4.83
CA LEU A 142 -1.86 -12.17 3.74
C LEU A 142 -1.32 -13.54 3.37
N ALA A 143 -1.38 -13.88 2.08
CA ALA A 143 -0.78 -15.10 1.56
C ALA A 143 0.75 -15.06 1.56
N SER A 144 1.38 -16.20 1.81
CA SER A 144 2.81 -16.42 1.63
C SER A 144 3.12 -16.79 0.17
N PRO A 145 4.34 -16.54 -0.34
CA PRO A 145 4.79 -17.15 -1.58
C PRO A 145 4.73 -18.68 -1.47
N LEU A 146 4.38 -19.34 -2.58
CA LEU A 146 4.30 -20.79 -2.62
C LEU A 146 5.67 -21.42 -2.29
N GLU A 147 5.65 -22.44 -1.43
CA GLU A 147 6.81 -23.29 -1.10
C GLU A 147 6.48 -24.72 -1.55
N PRO A 148 6.81 -25.12 -2.80
CA PRO A 148 6.33 -26.36 -3.41
C PRO A 148 6.67 -27.63 -2.61
N ASP A 149 7.87 -27.68 -2.01
CA ASP A 149 8.33 -28.86 -1.28
C ASP A 149 7.51 -29.15 -0.02
N ARG A 150 6.97 -28.09 0.60
CA ARG A 150 6.14 -28.24 1.82
C ARG A 150 4.69 -28.62 1.52
N LEU A 151 4.21 -28.29 0.32
CA LEU A 151 2.82 -28.50 -0.03
C LEU A 151 2.55 -29.93 -0.53
N ARG A 152 3.53 -30.57 -1.17
CA ARG A 152 3.38 -31.94 -1.73
C ARG A 152 3.06 -33.00 -0.69
N GLU A 153 3.29 -32.70 0.59
CA GLU A 153 2.98 -33.61 1.71
C GLU A 153 1.51 -33.50 2.15
N ASP A 154 0.79 -32.40 1.74
CA ASP A 154 -0.61 -32.17 2.11
C ASP A 154 -1.53 -32.61 0.96
N PRO A 155 -2.61 -33.35 1.22
CA PRO A 155 -3.55 -33.79 0.19
C PRO A 155 -4.12 -32.62 -0.63
N PRO A 156 -4.17 -32.71 -1.98
CA PRO A 156 -4.66 -31.63 -2.82
C PRO A 156 -6.11 -31.23 -2.52
N GLU A 157 -6.97 -32.15 -2.08
CA GLU A 157 -8.35 -31.90 -1.67
C GLU A 157 -8.51 -30.97 -0.48
N HIS A 158 -7.44 -30.71 0.29
CA HIS A 158 -7.44 -29.71 1.36
C HIS A 158 -7.34 -28.28 0.83
N TRP A 159 -7.14 -28.10 -0.47
CA TRP A 159 -6.85 -26.82 -1.08
C TRP A 159 -7.88 -26.49 -2.15
N GLN A 160 -8.36 -25.23 -2.10
CA GLN A 160 -9.06 -24.61 -3.22
C GLN A 160 -8.15 -23.63 -3.96
N LEU A 161 -8.35 -23.56 -5.27
CA LEU A 161 -7.72 -22.59 -6.15
C LEU A 161 -8.66 -21.42 -6.41
N GLU A 162 -8.09 -20.25 -6.54
CA GLU A 162 -8.74 -19.03 -7.01
C GLU A 162 -7.79 -18.27 -7.91
N TRP A 163 -8.31 -17.44 -8.80
CA TRP A 163 -7.47 -16.53 -9.55
C TRP A 163 -6.86 -15.48 -8.62
N LYS A 164 -5.58 -15.22 -8.79
CA LYS A 164 -4.94 -14.07 -8.19
C LYS A 164 -5.15 -12.87 -9.09
N TRP A 165 -6.24 -12.16 -8.84
CA TRP A 165 -6.59 -10.99 -9.62
C TRP A 165 -5.56 -9.87 -9.49
N ASP A 166 -5.39 -9.09 -10.57
CA ASP A 166 -4.56 -7.88 -10.60
C ASP A 166 -5.46 -6.65 -10.42
N GLY A 167 -5.63 -6.25 -9.17
CA GLY A 167 -6.51 -5.15 -8.79
C GLY A 167 -6.09 -4.48 -7.50
N ILE A 168 -7.07 -3.93 -6.80
CA ILE A 168 -6.89 -3.34 -5.47
C ILE A 168 -7.65 -4.18 -4.46
N ARG A 169 -6.92 -4.85 -3.59
CA ARG A 169 -7.56 -5.57 -2.50
C ARG A 169 -8.23 -4.61 -1.55
N GLY A 170 -9.46 -4.91 -1.18
CA GLY A 170 -10.25 -4.11 -0.26
C GLY A 170 -11.25 -4.91 0.54
N GLN A 171 -11.81 -4.25 1.56
CA GLN A 171 -12.97 -4.75 2.29
C GLN A 171 -14.16 -3.83 2.03
N LEU A 172 -15.26 -4.42 1.57
CA LEU A 172 -16.55 -3.77 1.42
C LEU A 172 -17.39 -4.07 2.66
N ILE A 173 -17.77 -3.02 3.36
CA ILE A 173 -18.41 -3.08 4.67
C ILE A 173 -19.74 -2.35 4.60
N HIS A 174 -20.83 -3.01 5.03
CA HIS A 174 -22.09 -2.35 5.30
C HIS A 174 -22.40 -2.49 6.78
N ARG A 175 -22.39 -1.39 7.54
CA ARG A 175 -22.72 -1.36 8.97
C ARG A 175 -23.56 -0.13 9.31
N GLY A 176 -24.70 -0.35 9.95
CA GLY A 176 -25.68 0.67 10.24
C GLY A 176 -26.21 1.31 8.97
N THR A 177 -26.06 2.61 8.82
CA THR A 177 -26.45 3.36 7.61
C THR A 177 -25.29 3.61 6.64
N GLY A 178 -24.10 3.11 6.95
CA GLY A 178 -22.88 3.44 6.20
C GLY A 178 -22.32 2.28 5.39
N VAL A 179 -21.88 2.57 4.17
CA VAL A 179 -21.10 1.66 3.35
C VAL A 179 -19.69 2.21 3.24
N TYR A 180 -18.71 1.34 3.51
CA TYR A 180 -17.29 1.71 3.55
C TYR A 180 -16.50 0.74 2.67
N LEU A 181 -15.70 1.29 1.79
CA LEU A 181 -14.77 0.52 0.97
C LEU A 181 -13.33 0.91 1.34
N TRP A 182 -12.67 0.00 2.04
CA TRP A 182 -11.30 0.19 2.50
C TRP A 182 -10.31 -0.56 1.62
N SER A 183 -9.25 0.10 1.19
CA SER A 183 -8.14 -0.58 0.54
C SER A 183 -7.24 -1.28 1.56
N ARG A 184 -6.43 -2.23 1.10
CA ARG A 184 -5.39 -2.86 1.93
C ARG A 184 -4.36 -1.87 2.49
N GLY A 185 -4.20 -0.71 1.85
CA GLY A 185 -3.35 0.39 2.32
C GLY A 185 -3.96 1.23 3.43
N GLU A 186 -5.10 0.80 4.00
CA GLU A 186 -5.81 1.50 5.07
C GLU A 186 -6.39 2.86 4.61
N GLU A 187 -6.72 2.99 3.33
CA GLU A 187 -7.35 4.16 2.76
C GLU A 187 -8.83 3.89 2.49
N LEU A 188 -9.69 4.82 2.89
CA LEU A 188 -11.11 4.82 2.51
C LEU A 188 -11.23 5.32 1.06
N VAL A 189 -11.69 4.44 0.16
CA VAL A 189 -11.70 4.71 -1.28
C VAL A 189 -13.10 4.89 -1.87
N ASN A 190 -14.09 5.21 -1.04
CA ASN A 190 -15.47 5.42 -1.44
C ASN A 190 -15.61 6.42 -2.62
N ASP A 191 -14.91 7.55 -2.56
CA ASP A 191 -14.97 8.60 -3.58
C ASP A 191 -14.47 8.14 -4.95
N SER A 192 -13.51 7.20 -4.95
CA SER A 192 -12.95 6.63 -6.18
C SER A 192 -13.85 5.57 -6.81
N PHE A 193 -14.74 4.94 -6.02
CA PHE A 193 -15.59 3.81 -6.45
C PHE A 193 -17.04 3.93 -5.97
N PRO A 194 -17.74 5.05 -6.26
CA PRO A 194 -19.08 5.30 -5.74
C PRO A 194 -20.12 4.26 -6.19
N GLU A 195 -19.97 3.65 -7.35
CA GLU A 195 -20.83 2.57 -7.82
C GLU A 195 -20.71 1.28 -6.99
N LEU A 196 -19.55 1.01 -6.40
CA LEU A 196 -19.36 -0.13 -5.49
C LEU A 196 -19.96 0.16 -4.11
N VAL A 197 -19.91 1.42 -3.69
CA VAL A 197 -20.61 1.87 -2.48
C VAL A 197 -22.11 1.74 -2.64
N ASP A 198 -22.65 2.13 -3.80
CA ASP A 198 -24.07 2.04 -4.12
C ASP A 198 -24.57 0.59 -4.09
N VAL A 199 -23.92 -0.32 -4.80
CA VAL A 199 -24.29 -1.74 -4.76
C VAL A 199 -24.04 -2.37 -3.38
N GLY A 200 -23.03 -1.90 -2.65
CA GLY A 200 -22.73 -2.32 -1.28
C GLY A 200 -23.85 -2.01 -0.29
N ALA A 201 -24.67 -0.98 -0.56
CA ALA A 201 -25.83 -0.65 0.27
C ALA A 201 -26.97 -1.70 0.19
N ALA A 202 -26.95 -2.56 -0.83
CA ALA A 202 -27.88 -3.67 -0.94
C ALA A 202 -27.46 -4.92 -0.13
N LEU A 203 -26.26 -4.94 0.42
CA LEU A 203 -25.85 -5.98 1.37
C LEU A 203 -26.67 -5.87 2.68
N PRO A 204 -26.94 -6.96 3.37
CA PRO A 204 -27.49 -6.91 4.72
C PRO A 204 -26.59 -6.09 5.68
N ASP A 205 -27.20 -5.39 6.64
CA ASP A 205 -26.47 -4.71 7.70
C ASP A 205 -25.59 -5.71 8.47
N GLY A 206 -24.37 -5.28 8.82
CA GLY A 206 -23.37 -6.13 9.45
C GLY A 206 -22.69 -7.10 8.48
N SER A 207 -22.57 -6.75 7.21
CA SER A 207 -21.82 -7.52 6.21
C SER A 207 -20.42 -6.95 6.02
N VAL A 208 -19.41 -7.82 6.03
CA VAL A 208 -18.01 -7.46 5.69
C VAL A 208 -17.44 -8.48 4.72
N LEU A 209 -17.16 -8.04 3.51
CA LEU A 209 -16.58 -8.83 2.44
C LEU A 209 -15.12 -8.45 2.21
N ASP A 210 -14.25 -9.45 2.02
CA ASP A 210 -12.88 -9.25 1.54
C ASP A 210 -12.82 -9.63 0.06
N GLY A 211 -12.24 -8.77 -0.77
CA GLY A 211 -12.26 -8.96 -2.22
C GLY A 211 -11.24 -8.10 -2.95
N GLU A 212 -11.35 -8.15 -4.27
CA GLU A 212 -10.53 -7.37 -5.18
C GLU A 212 -11.41 -6.40 -5.96
N ILE A 213 -11.03 -5.12 -6.00
CA ILE A 213 -11.61 -4.11 -6.88
C ILE A 213 -10.87 -4.21 -8.20
N ILE A 214 -11.59 -4.47 -9.27
CA ILE A 214 -11.04 -4.59 -10.61
C ILE A 214 -11.87 -3.82 -11.64
N CYS A 215 -11.22 -3.42 -12.73
CA CYS A 215 -11.93 -2.82 -13.86
C CYS A 215 -12.44 -3.93 -14.77
N TRP A 216 -13.78 -4.14 -14.81
CA TRP A 216 -14.39 -5.22 -15.57
C TRP A 216 -15.84 -4.88 -15.96
N ALA A 217 -16.12 -4.78 -17.25
CA ALA A 217 -17.49 -4.54 -17.74
C ALA A 217 -18.34 -5.80 -17.63
N GLU A 218 -19.65 -5.61 -17.59
CA GLU A 218 -20.62 -6.72 -17.43
C GLU A 218 -20.54 -7.74 -18.56
N GLN A 219 -20.35 -7.26 -19.79
CA GLN A 219 -20.34 -8.07 -21.01
C GLN A 219 -18.97 -8.65 -21.38
N ASP A 220 -17.91 -8.29 -20.64
CA ASP A 220 -16.57 -8.75 -20.97
C ASP A 220 -16.26 -10.11 -20.31
N ASP A 221 -15.48 -10.95 -21.01
CA ASP A 221 -15.07 -12.26 -20.50
C ASP A 221 -13.88 -12.20 -19.54
N ALA A 222 -13.17 -11.07 -19.52
CA ALA A 222 -11.98 -10.85 -18.67
C ALA A 222 -11.88 -9.39 -18.22
N PRO A 223 -11.19 -9.10 -17.10
CA PRO A 223 -10.98 -7.73 -16.64
C PRO A 223 -10.12 -6.93 -17.61
N LEU A 224 -10.24 -5.62 -17.55
CA LEU A 224 -9.30 -4.69 -18.17
C LEU A 224 -7.99 -4.64 -17.36
N GLY A 225 -6.91 -4.12 -17.96
CA GLY A 225 -5.62 -4.02 -17.29
C GLY A 225 -5.64 -3.09 -16.08
N PHE A 226 -4.69 -3.29 -15.18
CA PHE A 226 -4.54 -2.48 -13.96
C PHE A 226 -4.26 -0.99 -14.28
N ASP A 227 -3.63 -0.68 -15.41
CA ASP A 227 -3.41 0.68 -15.92
C ASP A 227 -4.73 1.45 -16.07
N VAL A 228 -5.79 0.80 -16.54
CA VAL A 228 -7.14 1.40 -16.66
C VAL A 228 -7.72 1.69 -15.28
N LEU A 229 -7.56 0.76 -14.32
CA LEU A 229 -8.01 0.94 -12.95
C LEU A 229 -7.28 2.11 -12.27
N GLN A 230 -5.97 2.27 -12.51
CA GLN A 230 -5.18 3.38 -11.95
C GLN A 230 -5.77 4.76 -12.25
N ARG A 231 -6.47 4.92 -13.37
CA ARG A 231 -7.15 6.19 -13.73
C ARG A 231 -8.20 6.62 -12.71
N ARG A 232 -8.70 5.71 -11.88
CA ARG A 232 -9.70 5.93 -10.82
C ARG A 232 -9.09 6.32 -9.49
N LEU A 233 -7.83 5.91 -9.24
CA LEU A 233 -7.17 6.11 -7.96
C LEU A 233 -6.96 7.57 -7.61
N GLY A 234 -7.19 7.93 -6.33
CA GLY A 234 -7.01 9.28 -5.81
C GLY A 234 -8.03 10.31 -6.33
N ARG A 235 -9.04 9.88 -7.09
CA ARG A 235 -10.11 10.77 -7.57
C ARG A 235 -11.13 11.03 -6.47
N LYS A 236 -11.32 12.31 -6.13
CA LYS A 236 -12.36 12.75 -5.19
C LYS A 236 -13.76 12.83 -5.85
N GLN A 237 -13.81 12.90 -7.17
CA GLN A 237 -15.05 12.89 -7.95
C GLN A 237 -14.84 12.07 -9.22
N VAL A 238 -15.75 11.16 -9.50
CA VAL A 238 -15.74 10.31 -10.69
C VAL A 238 -16.96 10.57 -11.53
N GLY A 239 -16.75 11.24 -12.67
CA GLY A 239 -17.84 11.58 -13.62
C GLY A 239 -18.34 10.35 -14.41
N ALA A 240 -19.51 10.50 -15.04
CA ALA A 240 -20.18 9.43 -15.80
C ALA A 240 -19.30 8.84 -16.92
N THR A 241 -18.53 9.68 -17.62
CA THR A 241 -17.63 9.23 -18.70
C THR A 241 -16.57 8.27 -18.16
N LEU A 242 -15.91 8.63 -17.08
CA LEU A 242 -14.87 7.78 -16.49
C LEU A 242 -15.44 6.48 -15.90
N ARG A 243 -16.66 6.50 -15.33
CA ARG A 243 -17.34 5.29 -14.86
C ARG A 243 -17.62 4.32 -16.01
N ARG A 244 -17.99 4.82 -17.18
CA ARG A 244 -18.25 4.02 -18.36
C ARG A 244 -16.97 3.46 -19.00
N GLU A 245 -15.90 4.26 -19.06
CA GLU A 245 -14.60 3.83 -19.61
C GLU A 245 -13.85 2.87 -18.68
N CYS A 246 -14.04 3.02 -17.38
CA CYS A 246 -13.41 2.20 -16.34
C CYS A 246 -14.49 1.64 -15.41
N PRO A 247 -15.32 0.68 -15.88
CA PRO A 247 -16.36 0.07 -15.07
C PRO A 247 -15.77 -0.79 -13.97
N MET A 248 -16.18 -0.56 -12.73
CA MET A 248 -15.62 -1.25 -11.56
C MET A 248 -16.51 -2.41 -11.13
N ARG A 249 -15.85 -3.49 -10.68
CA ARG A 249 -16.45 -4.66 -10.07
C ARG A 249 -15.66 -5.01 -8.79
N PHE A 250 -16.38 -5.42 -7.75
CA PHE A 250 -15.82 -5.99 -6.54
C PHE A 250 -15.97 -7.52 -6.61
N ILE A 251 -14.85 -8.22 -6.67
CA ILE A 251 -14.83 -9.68 -6.71
C ILE A 251 -14.52 -10.19 -5.30
N ALA A 252 -15.59 -10.57 -4.59
CA ALA A 252 -15.47 -11.07 -3.22
C ALA A 252 -14.91 -12.49 -3.19
N TYR A 253 -13.95 -12.75 -2.36
CA TYR A 253 -13.40 -14.10 -2.16
C TYR A 253 -13.51 -14.58 -0.70
N ASP A 254 -13.96 -13.75 0.21
CA ASP A 254 -14.23 -14.14 1.59
C ASP A 254 -15.36 -13.30 2.21
N LEU A 255 -16.06 -13.88 3.18
CA LEU A 255 -17.03 -13.21 4.04
C LEU A 255 -16.50 -13.24 5.47
N LEU A 256 -16.35 -12.08 6.07
CA LEU A 256 -15.72 -11.94 7.39
C LEU A 256 -16.73 -11.71 8.50
N GLU A 257 -17.84 -11.04 8.16
CA GLU A 257 -18.95 -10.76 9.06
C GLU A 257 -20.26 -10.96 8.29
N ASP A 258 -21.20 -11.67 8.91
CA ASP A 258 -22.52 -11.95 8.37
C ASP A 258 -23.58 -11.51 9.38
N GLN A 259 -24.41 -10.52 9.00
CA GLN A 259 -25.45 -9.92 9.86
C GLN A 259 -24.94 -9.54 11.26
N GLY A 260 -23.74 -8.92 11.30
CA GLY A 260 -23.09 -8.47 12.53
C GLY A 260 -22.39 -9.57 13.33
N ARG A 261 -22.40 -10.81 12.87
CA ARG A 261 -21.66 -11.92 13.48
C ARG A 261 -20.28 -12.07 12.84
N ASP A 262 -19.22 -11.93 13.61
CA ASP A 262 -17.86 -12.24 13.18
C ASP A 262 -17.71 -13.74 12.92
N ILE A 263 -17.46 -14.11 11.66
CA ILE A 263 -17.32 -15.52 11.22
C ILE A 263 -15.89 -15.86 10.79
N ARG A 264 -14.92 -14.99 11.06
CA ARG A 264 -13.52 -15.19 10.67
C ARG A 264 -12.89 -16.46 11.26
N SER A 265 -13.35 -16.91 12.42
CA SER A 265 -12.90 -18.17 13.04
C SER A 265 -13.46 -19.43 12.37
N GLU A 266 -14.50 -19.32 11.56
CA GLU A 266 -15.08 -20.45 10.84
C GLU A 266 -14.16 -20.91 9.69
N PRO A 267 -14.24 -22.20 9.27
CA PRO A 267 -13.52 -22.70 8.11
C PRO A 267 -13.83 -21.91 6.84
N LEU A 268 -12.85 -21.68 5.97
CA LEU A 268 -13.02 -20.97 4.69
C LEU A 268 -14.18 -21.54 3.86
N LYS A 269 -14.34 -22.86 3.79
CA LYS A 269 -15.42 -23.51 3.04
C LYS A 269 -16.81 -23.06 3.51
N GLN A 270 -17.00 -22.83 4.82
CA GLN A 270 -18.28 -22.37 5.38
C GLN A 270 -18.49 -20.89 5.07
N ARG A 271 -17.50 -20.05 5.30
CA ARG A 271 -17.55 -18.63 4.95
C ARG A 271 -17.83 -18.41 3.46
N ARG A 272 -17.25 -19.26 2.61
CA ARG A 272 -17.47 -19.22 1.16
C ARG A 272 -18.91 -19.60 0.78
N GLN A 273 -19.46 -20.64 1.39
CA GLN A 273 -20.87 -21.01 1.17
C GLN A 273 -21.82 -19.89 1.60
N GLN A 274 -21.55 -19.25 2.75
CA GLN A 274 -22.34 -18.12 3.23
C GLN A 274 -22.21 -16.92 2.28
N LEU A 275 -21.02 -16.63 1.76
CA LEU A 275 -20.81 -15.59 0.75
C LEU A 275 -21.64 -15.84 -0.51
N ASP A 276 -21.63 -17.07 -1.02
CA ASP A 276 -22.40 -17.42 -2.24
C ASP A 276 -23.91 -17.30 -2.01
N ILE A 277 -24.41 -17.61 -0.82
CA ILE A 277 -25.81 -17.43 -0.45
C ILE A 277 -26.14 -15.93 -0.36
N LEU A 278 -25.32 -15.15 0.34
CA LEU A 278 -25.51 -13.72 0.53
C LEU A 278 -25.56 -12.98 -0.81
N LEU A 279 -24.61 -13.25 -1.71
CA LEU A 279 -24.54 -12.58 -3.01
C LEU A 279 -25.74 -12.88 -3.92
N LYS A 280 -26.33 -14.08 -3.81
CA LYS A 280 -27.56 -14.44 -4.55
C LYS A 280 -28.82 -13.73 -4.06
N GLN A 281 -28.81 -13.19 -2.87
CA GLN A 281 -29.94 -12.48 -2.27
C GLN A 281 -29.94 -10.97 -2.57
N ILE A 282 -28.88 -10.46 -3.18
CA ILE A 282 -28.76 -9.04 -3.51
C ILE A 282 -29.76 -8.71 -4.62
N ASP A 283 -30.63 -7.76 -4.35
CA ASP A 283 -31.57 -7.19 -5.33
C ASP A 283 -31.15 -5.74 -5.64
N HIS A 284 -30.35 -5.58 -6.70
CA HIS A 284 -29.86 -4.28 -7.15
C HIS A 284 -29.67 -4.28 -8.68
N PRO A 285 -30.05 -3.19 -9.39
CA PRO A 285 -29.88 -3.10 -10.84
C PRO A 285 -28.45 -3.35 -11.36
N GLU A 286 -27.47 -2.97 -10.58
CA GLU A 286 -26.04 -3.18 -10.88
C GLU A 286 -25.41 -4.30 -10.04
N GLN A 287 -26.20 -5.31 -9.61
CA GLN A 287 -25.69 -6.44 -8.80
C GLN A 287 -24.50 -7.17 -9.43
N TRP A 288 -24.37 -7.12 -10.76
CA TRP A 288 -23.26 -7.69 -11.50
C TRP A 288 -21.89 -7.11 -11.06
N ARG A 289 -21.89 -5.91 -10.46
CA ARG A 289 -20.67 -5.27 -9.92
C ARG A 289 -20.15 -5.93 -8.65
N LEU A 290 -20.93 -6.79 -8.03
CA LEU A 290 -20.58 -7.51 -6.83
C LEU A 290 -20.76 -9.00 -7.06
N SER A 291 -19.67 -9.73 -7.18
CA SER A 291 -19.71 -11.17 -7.49
C SER A 291 -18.69 -11.94 -6.67
N ALA A 292 -18.93 -13.26 -6.51
CA ALA A 292 -17.94 -14.13 -5.91
C ALA A 292 -16.78 -14.40 -6.87
N SER A 293 -15.55 -14.43 -6.35
CA SER A 293 -14.40 -14.93 -7.11
C SER A 293 -14.61 -16.40 -7.48
N PRO A 294 -14.43 -16.83 -8.72
CA PRO A 294 -14.46 -18.25 -9.05
C PRO A 294 -13.43 -19.03 -8.21
N CYS A 295 -13.86 -20.16 -7.67
CA CYS A 295 -12.98 -21.07 -6.96
C CYS A 295 -13.27 -22.53 -7.36
N TRP A 296 -12.24 -23.38 -7.31
CA TRP A 296 -12.33 -24.78 -7.63
C TRP A 296 -11.36 -25.60 -6.78
N PRO A 297 -11.60 -26.92 -6.55
CA PRO A 297 -10.66 -27.76 -5.82
C PRO A 297 -9.38 -27.98 -6.62
N LEU A 298 -8.26 -28.12 -5.95
CA LEU A 298 -7.03 -28.60 -6.58
C LEU A 298 -7.19 -30.11 -6.89
N GLY A 299 -7.12 -30.47 -8.16
CA GLY A 299 -7.24 -31.86 -8.59
C GLY A 299 -5.97 -32.67 -8.26
N SER A 300 -4.81 -32.16 -8.64
CA SER A 300 -3.51 -32.81 -8.43
C SER A 300 -2.42 -31.75 -8.31
N TRP A 301 -1.39 -32.03 -7.52
CA TRP A 301 -0.19 -31.18 -7.47
C TRP A 301 0.57 -31.10 -8.81
N GLN A 302 0.38 -32.09 -9.68
CA GLN A 302 1.00 -32.14 -11.00
C GLN A 302 0.39 -31.13 -11.97
N ASP A 303 -0.90 -30.81 -11.79
CA ASP A 303 -1.65 -29.90 -12.67
C ASP A 303 -1.45 -28.42 -12.27
N LEU A 304 -0.85 -28.15 -11.11
CA LEU A 304 -0.78 -26.80 -10.53
C LEU A 304 -0.11 -25.77 -11.45
N ASP A 305 0.98 -26.16 -12.13
CA ASP A 305 1.69 -25.24 -13.02
C ASP A 305 0.90 -24.97 -14.31
N GLN A 306 0.18 -25.95 -14.82
CA GLN A 306 -0.72 -25.76 -15.96
C GLN A 306 -1.91 -24.85 -15.60
N GLU A 307 -2.48 -25.07 -14.41
CA GLU A 307 -3.53 -24.19 -13.87
C GLU A 307 -3.01 -22.75 -13.71
N ARG A 308 -1.79 -22.58 -13.19
CA ARG A 308 -1.17 -21.25 -13.09
C ARG A 308 -1.05 -20.57 -14.45
N GLU A 309 -0.56 -21.25 -15.48
CA GLU A 309 -0.39 -20.65 -16.81
C GLU A 309 -1.75 -20.25 -17.44
N SER A 310 -2.83 -20.94 -17.09
CA SER A 310 -4.18 -20.57 -17.54
C SER A 310 -4.67 -19.22 -17.02
N ALA A 311 -4.05 -18.70 -15.95
CA ALA A 311 -4.32 -17.36 -15.41
C ALA A 311 -4.04 -16.24 -16.43
N ARG A 312 -3.14 -16.44 -17.39
CA ARG A 312 -2.87 -15.48 -18.48
C ARG A 312 -4.12 -15.19 -19.31
N LEU A 313 -4.92 -16.23 -19.61
CA LEU A 313 -6.16 -16.09 -20.36
C LEU A 313 -7.22 -15.28 -19.60
N ARG A 314 -7.13 -15.26 -18.28
CA ARG A 314 -8.02 -14.51 -17.39
C ARG A 314 -7.47 -13.14 -16.97
N ARG A 315 -6.31 -12.75 -17.48
CA ARG A 315 -5.60 -11.53 -17.06
C ARG A 315 -5.41 -11.44 -15.55
N ALA A 316 -5.16 -12.59 -14.92
CA ALA A 316 -4.83 -12.70 -13.52
C ALA A 316 -3.31 -12.87 -13.34
N GLU A 317 -2.77 -12.46 -12.20
CA GLU A 317 -1.33 -12.55 -11.88
C GLU A 317 -0.86 -13.98 -11.54
N GLY A 318 -1.74 -14.96 -11.53
CA GLY A 318 -1.48 -16.33 -11.15
C GLY A 318 -2.62 -16.92 -10.32
N LEU A 319 -2.27 -17.77 -9.37
CA LEU A 319 -3.22 -18.48 -8.50
C LEU A 319 -3.05 -18.09 -7.02
N MET A 320 -4.15 -18.18 -6.30
CA MET A 320 -4.19 -18.28 -4.85
C MET A 320 -4.58 -19.72 -4.48
N LEU A 321 -3.83 -20.34 -3.58
CA LEU A 321 -4.16 -21.62 -2.96
C LEU A 321 -4.60 -21.32 -1.53
N LYS A 322 -5.80 -21.74 -1.16
CA LYS A 322 -6.34 -21.50 0.17
C LYS A 322 -6.78 -22.83 0.79
N ARG A 323 -6.33 -23.06 2.02
CA ARG A 323 -6.74 -24.25 2.76
C ARG A 323 -8.21 -24.14 3.14
N VAL A 324 -9.02 -25.14 2.75
CA VAL A 324 -10.51 -25.10 2.90
C VAL A 324 -10.96 -25.05 4.36
N GLU A 325 -10.16 -25.57 5.28
CA GLU A 325 -10.43 -25.54 6.73
C GLU A 325 -9.78 -24.35 7.45
N SER A 326 -9.16 -23.39 6.71
CA SER A 326 -8.47 -22.28 7.36
C SER A 326 -9.42 -21.23 7.92
N PRO A 327 -9.16 -20.73 9.15
CA PRO A 327 -9.77 -19.50 9.60
C PRO A 327 -9.20 -18.30 8.84
N TYR A 328 -9.85 -17.14 8.94
CA TYR A 328 -9.31 -15.88 8.48
C TYR A 328 -8.46 -15.24 9.57
N LEU A 329 -7.15 -15.11 9.34
CA LEU A 329 -6.18 -14.65 10.34
C LEU A 329 -5.70 -13.23 10.02
N ALA A 330 -5.06 -12.57 10.99
CA ALA A 330 -4.43 -11.28 10.77
C ALA A 330 -2.98 -11.43 10.26
N GLY A 331 -2.61 -10.61 9.28
CA GLY A 331 -1.25 -10.56 8.75
C GLY A 331 -0.85 -11.80 7.98
N ARG A 332 0.44 -12.10 7.93
CA ARG A 332 0.96 -13.25 7.17
C ARG A 332 1.21 -14.45 8.09
N LYS A 333 0.41 -15.50 7.92
CA LYS A 333 0.55 -16.77 8.62
C LYS A 333 0.78 -17.88 7.58
N ARG A 334 1.93 -18.56 7.67
CA ARG A 334 2.29 -19.65 6.75
C ARG A 334 1.38 -20.86 6.96
N GLY A 335 1.21 -21.67 5.91
CA GLY A 335 0.48 -22.94 5.97
C GLY A 335 -1.03 -22.84 5.68
N HIS A 336 -1.58 -21.64 5.46
CA HIS A 336 -3.01 -21.46 5.21
C HIS A 336 -3.31 -20.93 3.82
N TRP A 337 -2.64 -19.86 3.39
CA TRP A 337 -2.84 -19.21 2.10
C TRP A 337 -1.52 -19.03 1.40
N TRP A 338 -1.45 -19.46 0.13
CA TRP A 338 -0.29 -19.34 -0.73
C TRP A 338 -0.63 -18.60 -2.00
N LYS A 339 0.32 -17.85 -2.52
CA LYS A 339 0.25 -17.22 -3.83
C LYS A 339 1.26 -17.88 -4.76
N HIS A 340 0.80 -18.28 -5.92
CA HIS A 340 1.59 -18.85 -7.00
C HIS A 340 1.48 -17.93 -8.21
N LYS A 341 2.41 -17.00 -8.32
CA LYS A 341 2.41 -16.00 -9.38
C LYS A 341 2.91 -16.58 -10.69
N LEU A 342 2.40 -16.02 -11.80
CA LEU A 342 3.02 -16.21 -13.11
C LEU A 342 4.46 -15.71 -13.06
N GLU A 343 5.32 -16.32 -13.88
CA GLU A 343 6.64 -15.79 -14.11
C GLU A 343 6.53 -14.38 -14.71
N PRO A 344 7.31 -13.41 -14.21
CA PRO A 344 7.35 -12.09 -14.83
C PRO A 344 7.73 -12.22 -16.30
N MET A 345 7.16 -11.38 -17.13
CA MET A 345 7.67 -11.23 -18.49
C MET A 345 8.99 -10.50 -18.40
N THR A 346 10.02 -11.05 -19.02
CA THR A 346 11.34 -10.42 -19.12
C THR A 346 11.59 -9.95 -20.54
N LEU A 347 12.35 -8.87 -20.68
CA LEU A 347 12.75 -8.28 -21.94
C LEU A 347 14.25 -7.93 -21.90
N ASP A 348 14.96 -8.21 -23.00
CA ASP A 348 16.31 -7.73 -23.19
C ASP A 348 16.30 -6.25 -23.57
N ALA A 349 16.76 -5.39 -22.67
CA ALA A 349 16.73 -3.94 -22.86
C ALA A 349 18.13 -3.33 -22.74
N VAL A 350 18.38 -2.31 -23.55
CA VAL A 350 19.67 -1.62 -23.65
C VAL A 350 19.75 -0.51 -22.61
N LEU A 351 20.83 -0.45 -21.83
CA LEU A 351 21.10 0.65 -20.90
C LEU A 351 21.38 1.95 -21.67
N LEU A 352 20.56 2.99 -21.45
CA LEU A 352 20.66 4.29 -22.10
C LEU A 352 21.13 5.40 -21.18
N TYR A 353 20.58 5.44 -19.95
CA TYR A 353 20.91 6.47 -18.96
C TYR A 353 21.10 5.86 -17.58
N ALA A 354 21.96 6.53 -16.81
CA ALA A 354 22.15 6.24 -15.39
C ALA A 354 22.11 7.53 -14.58
N GLN A 355 21.49 7.48 -13.42
CA GLN A 355 21.39 8.60 -12.48
C GLN A 355 21.97 8.21 -11.13
N ALA A 356 22.63 9.18 -10.46
CA ALA A 356 23.18 8.98 -9.13
C ALA A 356 22.05 8.68 -8.12
N GLY A 357 22.29 7.75 -7.23
CA GLY A 357 21.41 7.41 -6.16
C GLY A 357 21.31 8.48 -5.08
N SER A 358 20.63 8.15 -3.98
CA SER A 358 20.46 9.03 -2.82
C SER A 358 21.02 8.40 -1.53
N GLY A 359 21.22 9.20 -0.50
CA GLY A 359 21.69 8.73 0.80
C GLY A 359 23.07 8.07 0.74
N ARG A 360 23.21 6.85 1.26
CA ARG A 360 24.48 6.10 1.29
C ARG A 360 25.04 5.80 -0.10
N ARG A 361 24.20 5.78 -1.12
CA ARG A 361 24.54 5.48 -2.52
C ARG A 361 24.62 6.73 -3.40
N ALA A 362 24.66 7.95 -2.82
CA ALA A 362 24.71 9.21 -3.56
C ALA A 362 25.93 9.34 -4.52
N ASN A 363 27.00 8.61 -4.26
CA ASN A 363 28.21 8.59 -5.05
C ASN A 363 28.22 7.48 -6.14
N LEU A 364 27.20 6.65 -6.21
CA LEU A 364 27.06 5.55 -7.16
C LEU A 364 25.86 5.81 -8.06
N PHE A 365 25.94 5.32 -9.30
CA PHE A 365 24.77 5.27 -10.17
C PHE A 365 23.93 4.05 -9.78
N THR A 366 22.67 4.30 -9.42
CA THR A 366 21.74 3.26 -8.95
C THR A 366 20.38 3.30 -9.63
N ASP A 367 20.08 4.37 -10.37
CA ASP A 367 18.85 4.50 -11.13
C ASP A 367 19.23 4.37 -12.62
N TYR A 368 18.72 3.35 -13.28
CA TYR A 368 19.03 2.99 -14.65
C TYR A 368 17.83 3.17 -15.54
N THR A 369 18.03 3.72 -16.73
CA THR A 369 16.99 3.86 -17.75
C THR A 369 17.35 3.01 -18.94
N PHE A 370 16.42 2.16 -19.35
CA PHE A 370 16.58 1.20 -20.43
C PHE A 370 15.71 1.54 -21.62
N GLY A 371 16.14 1.13 -22.79
CA GLY A 371 15.43 1.30 -24.06
C GLY A 371 15.32 0.00 -24.84
N LEU A 372 14.29 -0.05 -25.67
CA LEU A 372 14.04 -1.10 -26.65
C LEU A 372 14.19 -0.54 -28.07
N TRP A 373 14.59 -1.37 -29.01
CA TRP A 373 14.59 -1.02 -30.40
C TRP A 373 13.16 -0.94 -30.93
N SER A 374 12.83 0.16 -31.62
CA SER A 374 11.53 0.30 -32.29
C SER A 374 11.43 -0.64 -33.47
N GLU A 375 10.22 -1.14 -33.75
CA GLU A 375 9.91 -1.97 -34.93
C GLU A 375 9.59 -1.12 -36.17
N THR A 376 10.30 -0.02 -36.38
CA THR A 376 10.14 0.87 -37.56
C THR A 376 11.15 0.55 -38.63
N GLU A 377 10.96 1.07 -39.88
CA GLU A 377 11.92 0.88 -40.99
C GLU A 377 13.33 1.41 -40.65
N GLU A 378 13.39 2.45 -39.78
CA GLU A 378 14.63 2.94 -39.18
C GLU A 378 14.59 2.67 -37.67
N PRO A 379 15.14 1.54 -37.20
CA PRO A 379 15.09 1.18 -35.77
C PRO A 379 15.79 2.23 -34.90
N GLN A 380 15.11 2.70 -33.88
CA GLN A 380 15.64 3.64 -32.89
C GLN A 380 15.47 3.09 -31.48
N LEU A 381 16.42 3.40 -30.62
CA LEU A 381 16.29 3.07 -29.17
C LEU A 381 15.32 4.02 -28.50
N VAL A 382 14.18 3.49 -28.12
CA VAL A 382 13.12 4.22 -27.40
C VAL A 382 13.19 3.88 -25.92
N THR A 383 13.20 4.89 -25.07
CA THR A 383 13.16 4.70 -23.63
C THR A 383 11.90 3.92 -23.22
N PHE A 384 12.09 2.83 -22.49
CA PHE A 384 11.03 1.91 -22.11
C PHE A 384 10.80 1.86 -20.60
N ALA A 385 11.85 1.63 -19.80
CA ALA A 385 11.71 1.40 -18.37
C ALA A 385 12.83 2.05 -17.55
N LYS A 386 12.56 2.24 -16.26
CA LYS A 386 13.57 2.57 -15.24
C LYS A 386 13.63 1.46 -14.20
N ALA A 387 14.85 1.06 -13.83
CA ALA A 387 15.09 0.13 -12.73
C ALA A 387 16.08 0.74 -11.73
N TYR A 388 15.84 0.47 -10.44
CA TYR A 388 16.66 0.92 -9.32
C TYR A 388 16.96 -0.22 -8.32
N SER A 389 16.61 -1.44 -8.69
CA SER A 389 16.82 -2.68 -7.90
C SER A 389 17.18 -3.83 -8.86
N GLY A 390 17.59 -4.95 -8.30
CA GLY A 390 17.94 -6.16 -9.08
C GLY A 390 19.43 -6.49 -9.05
N LEU A 391 20.30 -5.50 -8.84
CA LEU A 391 21.74 -5.70 -8.75
C LEU A 391 22.21 -5.74 -7.28
N ASN A 392 23.18 -6.60 -6.98
CA ASN A 392 23.87 -6.61 -5.70
C ASN A 392 24.94 -5.50 -5.63
N ASP A 393 25.52 -5.26 -4.46
CA ASP A 393 26.47 -4.14 -4.26
C ASP A 393 27.75 -4.29 -5.11
N ALA A 394 28.20 -5.51 -5.39
CA ALA A 394 29.39 -5.73 -6.25
C ALA A 394 29.08 -5.40 -7.72
N GLU A 395 27.93 -5.81 -8.20
CA GLU A 395 27.45 -5.51 -9.57
C GLU A 395 27.21 -4.01 -9.75
N ILE A 396 26.65 -3.33 -8.74
CA ILE A 396 26.48 -1.87 -8.77
C ILE A 396 27.84 -1.17 -8.89
N LEU A 397 28.84 -1.61 -8.14
CA LEU A 397 30.20 -1.04 -8.21
C LEU A 397 30.88 -1.29 -9.58
N GLU A 398 30.68 -2.44 -10.17
CA GLU A 398 31.20 -2.76 -11.50
C GLU A 398 30.51 -1.91 -12.57
N LEU A 399 29.18 -1.81 -12.52
CA LEU A 399 28.38 -1.02 -13.45
C LEU A 399 28.69 0.48 -13.30
N ASP A 400 28.88 1.00 -12.08
CA ASP A 400 29.29 2.38 -11.82
C ASP A 400 30.63 2.71 -12.52
N ARG A 401 31.62 1.79 -12.43
CA ARG A 401 32.91 1.97 -13.11
C ARG A 401 32.76 1.97 -14.63
N TRP A 402 31.90 1.13 -15.16
CA TRP A 402 31.60 1.07 -16.60
C TRP A 402 30.91 2.35 -17.06
N ILE A 403 29.87 2.82 -16.35
CA ILE A 403 29.12 4.05 -16.65
C ILE A 403 30.07 5.25 -16.71
N ARG A 404 30.97 5.39 -15.75
CA ARG A 404 31.94 6.51 -15.70
C ARG A 404 32.87 6.52 -16.91
N ARG A 405 33.28 5.36 -17.40
CA ARG A 405 34.14 5.20 -18.56
C ARG A 405 33.42 5.36 -19.88
N ASN A 406 32.15 5.04 -19.94
CA ASN A 406 31.34 5.02 -21.15
C ASN A 406 30.26 6.10 -21.21
N THR A 407 30.39 7.14 -20.38
CA THR A 407 29.49 8.31 -20.42
C THR A 407 29.71 9.05 -21.75
N VAL A 408 28.60 9.23 -22.49
CA VAL A 408 28.58 10.01 -23.76
C VAL A 408 28.24 11.47 -23.45
N GLN A 409 27.23 11.72 -22.64
CA GLN A 409 26.78 13.07 -22.29
C GLN A 409 26.32 13.15 -20.84
N ARG A 410 26.37 14.36 -20.26
CA ARG A 410 25.96 14.64 -18.87
C ARG A 410 24.78 15.60 -18.85
N PHE A 411 23.75 15.25 -18.07
CA PHE A 411 22.55 16.05 -17.85
C PHE A 411 22.31 16.22 -16.35
N GLY A 412 23.01 17.15 -15.73
CA GLY A 412 22.97 17.28 -14.28
C GLY A 412 23.38 15.98 -13.56
N PRO A 413 22.50 15.38 -12.75
CA PRO A 413 22.78 14.11 -12.05
C PRO A 413 22.74 12.88 -12.97
N ALA A 414 22.12 12.98 -14.15
CA ALA A 414 21.99 11.89 -15.10
C ALA A 414 23.13 11.89 -16.13
N ARG A 415 23.45 10.72 -16.65
CA ARG A 415 24.43 10.48 -17.71
C ARG A 415 23.83 9.61 -18.78
N SER A 416 23.97 9.99 -20.05
CA SER A 416 23.79 9.03 -21.12
C SER A 416 25.06 8.21 -21.30
N VAL A 417 24.88 6.95 -21.61
CA VAL A 417 25.98 6.00 -21.80
C VAL A 417 25.93 5.40 -23.17
N LYS A 418 27.05 4.77 -23.62
CA LYS A 418 27.04 4.00 -24.86
C LYS A 418 26.00 2.89 -24.79
N ALA A 419 25.23 2.73 -25.84
CA ALA A 419 24.18 1.70 -25.95
C ALA A 419 24.80 0.32 -26.29
N GLU A 420 25.58 -0.22 -25.34
CA GLU A 420 26.34 -1.48 -25.51
C GLU A 420 25.95 -2.56 -24.53
N LEU A 421 25.41 -2.17 -23.36
CA LEU A 421 25.02 -3.14 -22.34
C LEU A 421 23.54 -3.49 -22.45
N VAL A 422 23.26 -4.78 -22.50
CA VAL A 422 21.93 -5.36 -22.49
C VAL A 422 21.68 -6.02 -21.14
N PHE A 423 20.50 -5.79 -20.61
CA PHE A 423 20.03 -6.39 -19.35
C PHE A 423 18.68 -7.06 -19.59
N GLU A 424 18.47 -8.18 -18.96
CA GLU A 424 17.15 -8.73 -18.78
C GLU A 424 16.44 -7.94 -17.68
N ILE A 425 15.31 -7.32 -17.98
CA ILE A 425 14.52 -6.48 -17.07
C ILE A 425 13.05 -6.91 -17.03
#